data_ba287626a93bd6b6500e804e49fe3efa
#
_entry.id   ba287626a93bd6b6500e804e49fe3efa
#
_cell.length_a   1.000
_cell.length_b   1.000
_cell.length_c   1.000
_cell.angle_alpha   90.00
_cell.angle_beta   90.00
_cell.angle_gamma   90.00
#
_symmetry.space_group_name_H-M   'P 1'
#
loop_
_entity.id
_entity.type
_entity.pdbx_description
1 polymer ?
#
loop_
_entity_poly.entity_id
_entity_poly.type
_entity_poly.pdbx_seq_one_letter_code
_entity_poly.pdbx_strand_id
1 'polypeptide(L)'
;MDLIFDPAIPVKIEKMKQRVQWKHQSIVQRGIDQTSMVIDDGKEDSEEFSFMVIGDSGTTCQYEHHPQREVAKLMLQHRPECRFVLHTGDVIYTVGSREYYPSNFIKPYREFLKGGENPQNIAYDNMVFDTPILTTLGNHDYYDVPLKYRAITGPTLKLRRMFRYHDFEIGWFGSEQGDAYAKAFLDYLARFNQQEKLESHLDEHYTGKTDSGRCLRYEPGHFTRLPNRYYTFRYGGIDFFALDSNTINDPSPIPATPQGDIRRKALIQRRDEIDIEEQQILEEYDKLNLDNPKDAEKSDTLEAILSQLNEIKVDIE
;
A
#
# COMPACT_ATOMS: atom_id res chain seq x y z
N MET A 1 14.35 -19.93 -7.71
CA MET A 1 13.53 -19.27 -8.78
C MET A 1 12.54 -18.42 -8.01
N ASP A 2 12.73 -17.12 -8.02
CA ASP A 2 11.85 -16.22 -7.28
C ASP A 2 10.49 -16.23 -7.94
N LEU A 3 9.48 -16.71 -7.21
CA LEU A 3 8.10 -16.82 -7.68
C LEU A 3 7.34 -15.49 -7.57
N ILE A 4 7.96 -14.51 -6.92
CA ILE A 4 7.43 -13.16 -6.69
C ILE A 4 8.49 -12.17 -7.12
N PHE A 5 8.08 -11.10 -7.77
CA PHE A 5 8.97 -9.99 -8.09
C PHE A 5 8.26 -8.66 -7.86
N ASP A 6 9.05 -7.66 -7.49
CA ASP A 6 8.59 -6.28 -7.40
C ASP A 6 8.82 -5.58 -8.74
N PRO A 7 7.81 -4.96 -9.34
CA PRO A 7 8.00 -4.19 -10.57
C PRO A 7 8.97 -3.02 -10.35
N ALA A 8 9.83 -2.77 -11.34
CA ALA A 8 10.79 -1.66 -11.27
C ALA A 8 10.09 -0.30 -11.03
N ILE A 9 10.72 0.58 -10.26
CA ILE A 9 10.20 1.91 -9.89
C ILE A 9 9.63 2.70 -11.09
N PRO A 10 10.32 2.82 -12.24
CA PRO A 10 9.77 3.54 -13.38
C PRO A 10 8.48 2.93 -13.91
N VAL A 11 8.34 1.60 -13.85
CA VAL A 11 7.13 0.89 -14.27
C VAL A 11 5.98 1.18 -13.31
N LYS A 12 6.21 1.12 -12.00
CA LYS A 12 5.20 1.47 -10.97
C LYS A 12 4.68 2.90 -11.21
N ILE A 13 5.58 3.87 -11.35
CA ILE A 13 5.24 5.28 -11.55
C ILE A 13 4.44 5.47 -12.83
N GLU A 14 4.93 4.95 -13.95
CA GLU A 14 4.29 5.14 -15.26
C GLU A 14 2.90 4.50 -15.31
N LYS A 15 2.78 3.27 -14.80
CA LYS A 15 1.50 2.57 -14.75
C LYS A 15 0.47 3.29 -13.88
N MET A 16 0.87 3.79 -12.72
CA MET A 16 -0.05 4.55 -11.87
C MET A 16 -0.46 5.88 -12.50
N LYS A 17 0.46 6.59 -13.16
CA LYS A 17 0.12 7.80 -13.92
C LYS A 17 -0.89 7.52 -15.04
N GLN A 18 -0.71 6.41 -15.76
CA GLN A 18 -1.67 6.00 -16.81
C GLN A 18 -3.06 5.73 -16.24
N ARG A 19 -3.16 5.03 -15.11
CA ARG A 19 -4.44 4.64 -14.48
C ARG A 19 -5.28 5.82 -14.05
N VAL A 20 -4.66 6.83 -13.48
CA VAL A 20 -5.34 8.06 -13.05
C VAL A 20 -5.33 9.16 -14.14
N GLN A 21 -4.88 8.84 -15.35
CA GLN A 21 -4.71 9.80 -16.44
C GLN A 21 -3.99 11.09 -15.99
N TRP A 22 -2.84 10.92 -15.32
CA TRP A 22 -2.09 11.99 -14.68
C TRP A 22 -1.85 13.18 -15.59
N LYS A 23 -2.34 14.36 -15.19
CA LYS A 23 -2.24 15.62 -15.94
C LYS A 23 -2.86 15.57 -17.35
N HIS A 24 -3.88 14.71 -17.56
CA HIS A 24 -4.65 14.76 -18.80
C HIS A 24 -5.21 16.17 -19.03
N GLN A 25 -5.33 16.56 -20.31
CA GLN A 25 -5.76 17.92 -20.68
C GLN A 25 -7.07 18.34 -20.02
N SER A 26 -8.07 17.49 -19.98
CA SER A 26 -9.37 17.76 -19.34
C SER A 26 -9.25 18.00 -17.83
N ILE A 27 -8.27 17.40 -17.16
CA ILE A 27 -7.98 17.56 -15.74
C ILE A 27 -7.29 18.91 -15.50
N VAL A 28 -6.25 19.20 -16.30
CA VAL A 28 -5.49 20.45 -16.19
C VAL A 28 -6.38 21.66 -16.47
N GLN A 29 -7.21 21.62 -17.50
CA GLN A 29 -8.13 22.70 -17.85
C GLN A 29 -9.18 23.00 -16.77
N ARG A 30 -9.52 22.00 -15.94
CA ARG A 30 -10.44 22.15 -14.81
C ARG A 30 -9.77 22.61 -13.51
N GLY A 31 -8.45 22.79 -13.52
CA GLY A 31 -7.68 23.12 -12.33
C GLY A 31 -7.80 22.05 -11.23
N ILE A 32 -7.85 20.77 -11.62
CA ILE A 32 -7.99 19.64 -10.69
C ILE A 32 -6.63 19.24 -10.14
N ASP A 33 -6.51 19.25 -8.83
CA ASP A 33 -5.41 18.64 -8.08
C ASP A 33 -5.72 17.16 -7.83
N GLN A 34 -4.97 16.27 -8.50
CA GLN A 34 -5.13 14.83 -8.36
C GLN A 34 -4.42 14.25 -7.12
N THR A 35 -3.85 15.10 -6.26
CA THR A 35 -3.19 14.69 -5.03
C THR A 35 -3.92 15.13 -3.78
N SER A 36 -5.07 15.77 -3.95
CA SER A 36 -5.89 16.25 -2.83
C SER A 36 -7.31 15.69 -2.93
N MET A 37 -7.95 15.51 -1.79
CA MET A 37 -9.37 15.18 -1.72
C MET A 37 -10.04 15.83 -0.51
N VAL A 38 -11.36 15.89 -0.55
CA VAL A 38 -12.22 16.26 0.57
C VAL A 38 -13.11 15.07 0.93
N ILE A 39 -13.24 14.78 2.20
CA ILE A 39 -14.18 13.78 2.72
C ILE A 39 -15.46 14.51 3.08
N ASP A 40 -16.53 14.23 2.36
CA ASP A 40 -17.85 14.79 2.63
C ASP A 40 -18.75 13.75 3.32
N ASP A 41 -18.64 13.68 4.63
CA ASP A 41 -19.47 12.83 5.49
C ASP A 41 -20.56 13.63 6.23
N GLY A 42 -20.70 14.92 5.93
CA GLY A 42 -21.62 15.84 6.57
C GLY A 42 -21.28 16.19 8.02
N LYS A 43 -20.03 15.94 8.46
CA LYS A 43 -19.57 16.13 9.83
C LYS A 43 -18.19 16.78 9.95
N GLU A 44 -17.76 17.45 8.92
CA GLU A 44 -16.43 18.08 8.78
C GLU A 44 -16.12 19.10 9.86
N ASP A 45 -17.14 19.76 10.41
CA ASP A 45 -17.02 20.81 11.44
C ASP A 45 -17.01 20.25 12.87
N SER A 46 -16.88 18.93 13.07
CA SER A 46 -16.82 18.34 14.39
C SER A 46 -15.52 18.71 15.08
N GLU A 47 -15.58 19.36 16.24
CA GLU A 47 -14.40 19.74 17.04
C GLU A 47 -13.63 18.51 17.57
N GLU A 48 -14.33 17.39 17.76
CA GLU A 48 -13.75 16.12 18.21
C GLU A 48 -14.12 15.00 17.25
N PHE A 49 -13.14 14.20 16.87
CA PHE A 49 -13.36 12.99 16.08
C PHE A 49 -12.32 11.92 16.40
N SER A 50 -12.67 10.68 16.11
CA SER A 50 -11.78 9.52 16.21
C SER A 50 -11.62 8.88 14.85
N PHE A 51 -10.49 8.24 14.62
CA PHE A 51 -10.23 7.39 13.48
C PHE A 51 -9.47 6.14 13.89
N MET A 52 -9.57 5.09 13.10
CA MET A 52 -8.80 3.85 13.29
C MET A 52 -7.63 3.79 12.33
N VAL A 53 -6.58 3.07 12.75
CA VAL A 53 -5.43 2.77 11.88
C VAL A 53 -5.26 1.26 11.87
N ILE A 54 -5.14 0.70 10.66
CA ILE A 54 -4.83 -0.72 10.44
C ILE A 54 -3.80 -0.83 9.30
N GLY A 55 -3.13 -1.96 9.22
CA GLY A 55 -2.24 -2.31 8.11
C GLY A 55 -2.13 -3.82 7.97
N ASP A 56 -1.45 -4.29 6.93
CA ASP A 56 -1.12 -5.70 6.77
C ASP A 56 -2.33 -6.64 6.89
N SER A 57 -3.45 -6.24 6.28
CA SER A 57 -4.75 -6.87 6.55
C SER A 57 -5.05 -8.09 5.67
N GLY A 58 -4.26 -8.34 4.65
CA GLY A 58 -4.58 -9.23 3.55
C GLY A 58 -3.97 -10.63 3.65
N THR A 59 -4.08 -11.35 4.77
CA THR A 59 -3.47 -12.70 4.86
C THR A 59 -4.13 -13.69 3.89
N THR A 60 -3.35 -14.67 3.41
CA THR A 60 -3.86 -15.79 2.62
C THR A 60 -4.73 -16.71 3.49
N CYS A 61 -5.81 -17.26 2.91
CA CYS A 61 -6.81 -18.12 3.58
C CYS A 61 -6.28 -19.52 3.95
N GLN A 62 -5.07 -19.64 4.46
CA GLN A 62 -4.48 -20.95 4.83
C GLN A 62 -4.86 -21.42 6.25
N TYR A 63 -5.53 -20.57 7.03
CA TYR A 63 -5.83 -20.86 8.42
C TYR A 63 -7.31 -21.08 8.65
N GLU A 64 -7.68 -22.04 9.51
CA GLU A 64 -9.04 -22.22 10.00
C GLU A 64 -9.58 -20.98 10.71
N HIS A 65 -8.68 -20.13 11.23
CA HIS A 65 -8.98 -18.83 11.81
C HIS A 65 -8.66 -17.72 10.81
N HIS A 66 -9.60 -16.79 10.64
CA HIS A 66 -9.46 -15.61 9.80
C HIS A 66 -9.08 -14.41 10.67
N PRO A 67 -7.79 -14.11 10.90
CA PRO A 67 -7.37 -13.01 11.79
C PRO A 67 -7.93 -11.66 11.34
N GLN A 68 -8.06 -11.42 10.03
CA GLN A 68 -8.70 -10.20 9.50
C GLN A 68 -10.14 -10.03 10.02
N ARG A 69 -10.87 -11.15 10.14
CA ARG A 69 -12.25 -11.10 10.63
C ARG A 69 -12.32 -10.76 12.12
N GLU A 70 -11.38 -11.24 12.91
CA GLU A 70 -11.32 -10.91 14.33
C GLU A 70 -10.95 -9.43 14.52
N VAL A 71 -10.00 -8.91 13.76
CA VAL A 71 -9.68 -7.48 13.72
C VAL A 71 -10.90 -6.65 13.31
N ALA A 72 -11.59 -7.04 12.23
CA ALA A 72 -12.79 -6.34 11.78
C ALA A 72 -13.89 -6.32 12.86
N LYS A 73 -14.09 -7.40 13.64
CA LYS A 73 -15.04 -7.43 14.76
C LYS A 73 -14.66 -6.45 15.88
N LEU A 74 -13.37 -6.32 16.18
CA LEU A 74 -12.90 -5.30 17.14
C LEU A 74 -13.15 -3.89 16.62
N MET A 75 -12.84 -3.65 15.35
CA MET A 75 -13.09 -2.36 14.72
C MET A 75 -14.57 -1.96 14.75
N LEU A 76 -15.49 -2.92 14.59
CA LEU A 76 -16.92 -2.65 14.64
C LEU A 76 -17.40 -2.12 15.99
N GLN A 77 -16.73 -2.44 17.09
CA GLN A 77 -17.05 -1.93 18.41
C GLN A 77 -16.78 -0.43 18.51
N HIS A 78 -15.78 0.08 17.78
CA HIS A 78 -15.38 1.48 17.77
C HIS A 78 -15.90 2.26 16.55
N ARG A 79 -16.52 1.57 15.58
CA ARG A 79 -17.04 2.18 14.35
C ARG A 79 -17.96 3.38 14.58
N PRO A 80 -18.89 3.38 15.56
CA PRO A 80 -19.80 4.52 15.77
C PRO A 80 -19.09 5.82 16.13
N GLU A 81 -17.91 5.73 16.74
CA GLU A 81 -17.10 6.85 17.21
C GLU A 81 -16.12 7.34 16.14
N CYS A 82 -15.83 6.49 15.14
CA CYS A 82 -14.82 6.75 14.12
C CYS A 82 -15.40 7.36 12.84
N ARG A 83 -14.67 8.29 12.27
CA ARG A 83 -15.00 8.94 10.99
C ARG A 83 -14.48 8.15 9.80
N PHE A 84 -13.27 7.62 9.92
CA PHE A 84 -12.60 6.87 8.86
C PHE A 84 -11.59 5.90 9.45
N VAL A 85 -11.11 5.02 8.60
CA VAL A 85 -10.01 4.08 8.85
C VAL A 85 -8.85 4.45 7.93
N LEU A 86 -7.66 4.64 8.47
CA LEU A 86 -6.43 4.71 7.71
C LEU A 86 -5.86 3.31 7.56
N HIS A 87 -5.52 2.90 6.34
CA HIS A 87 -4.91 1.62 6.07
C HIS A 87 -3.50 1.81 5.49
N THR A 88 -2.49 1.38 6.22
CA THR A 88 -1.08 1.68 5.95
C THR A 88 -0.44 0.84 4.85
N GLY A 89 -1.22 0.04 4.13
CA GLY A 89 -0.73 -0.79 3.01
C GLY A 89 -0.81 -2.28 3.29
N ASP A 90 -0.37 -3.06 2.32
CA ASP A 90 -0.48 -4.51 2.30
C ASP A 90 -1.92 -5.00 2.50
N VAL A 91 -2.78 -4.50 1.62
CA VAL A 91 -4.20 -4.82 1.67
C VAL A 91 -4.45 -6.28 1.29
N ILE A 92 -3.65 -6.83 0.38
CA ILE A 92 -3.76 -8.21 -0.11
C ILE A 92 -2.42 -8.92 -0.13
N TYR A 93 -2.31 -10.04 0.57
CA TYR A 93 -1.18 -10.97 0.55
C TYR A 93 -1.48 -12.21 -0.33
N THR A 94 -0.47 -12.92 -0.86
CA THR A 94 1.01 -12.68 -0.82
C THR A 94 1.45 -11.73 -1.93
N VAL A 95 0.73 -11.66 -3.01
CA VAL A 95 0.81 -10.67 -4.08
C VAL A 95 -0.57 -10.02 -4.19
N GLY A 96 -0.65 -8.76 -4.55
CA GLY A 96 -1.88 -7.97 -4.62
C GLY A 96 -2.89 -8.46 -5.67
N SER A 97 -3.13 -9.78 -5.72
CA SER A 97 -3.90 -10.42 -6.80
C SER A 97 -5.40 -10.24 -6.60
N ARG A 98 -6.09 -9.86 -7.68
CA ARG A 98 -7.52 -9.50 -7.66
C ARG A 98 -8.44 -10.60 -7.15
N GLU A 99 -8.10 -11.88 -7.35
CA GLU A 99 -8.92 -13.01 -6.90
C GLU A 99 -9.01 -13.16 -5.38
N TYR A 100 -8.13 -12.49 -4.65
CA TYR A 100 -8.11 -12.54 -3.18
C TYR A 100 -8.91 -11.44 -2.52
N TYR A 101 -9.26 -10.36 -3.21
CA TYR A 101 -10.09 -9.29 -2.64
C TYR A 101 -11.40 -9.78 -2.02
N PRO A 102 -12.18 -10.69 -2.68
CA PRO A 102 -13.43 -11.19 -2.09
C PRO A 102 -13.22 -11.89 -0.75
N SER A 103 -12.19 -12.73 -0.63
CA SER A 103 -11.94 -13.55 0.57
C SER A 103 -11.16 -12.81 1.64
N ASN A 104 -10.18 -11.99 1.25
CA ASN A 104 -9.20 -11.43 2.17
C ASN A 104 -9.53 -10.00 2.60
N PHE A 105 -10.38 -9.30 1.85
CA PHE A 105 -10.78 -7.94 2.18
C PHE A 105 -12.30 -7.77 2.27
N ILE A 106 -13.05 -8.05 1.20
CA ILE A 106 -14.50 -7.76 1.16
C ILE A 106 -15.25 -8.54 2.24
N LYS A 107 -15.08 -9.86 2.30
CA LYS A 107 -15.77 -10.71 3.27
C LYS A 107 -15.40 -10.42 4.72
N PRO A 108 -14.12 -10.23 5.08
CA PRO A 108 -13.73 -9.86 6.45
C PRO A 108 -14.28 -8.50 6.91
N TYR A 109 -14.22 -7.47 6.06
CA TYR A 109 -14.58 -6.08 6.37
C TYR A 109 -15.95 -5.67 5.82
N ARG A 110 -16.82 -6.61 5.54
CA ARG A 110 -18.11 -6.40 4.84
C ARG A 110 -19.01 -5.34 5.47
N GLU A 111 -18.98 -5.17 6.80
CA GLU A 111 -19.83 -4.20 7.50
C GLU A 111 -19.40 -2.74 7.27
N PHE A 112 -18.21 -2.52 6.71
CA PHE A 112 -17.72 -1.20 6.28
C PHE A 112 -18.13 -0.87 4.84
N LEU A 113 -18.68 -1.86 4.11
CA LEU A 113 -19.02 -1.76 2.69
C LEU A 113 -20.53 -1.68 2.51
N LYS A 114 -20.95 -0.84 1.58
CA LYS A 114 -22.34 -0.82 1.09
C LYS A 114 -22.70 -2.16 0.46
N GLY A 115 -23.83 -2.75 0.86
CA GLY A 115 -24.20 -4.09 0.41
C GLY A 115 -23.45 -5.23 1.11
N GLY A 116 -22.77 -4.93 2.21
CA GLY A 116 -21.95 -5.89 2.95
C GLY A 116 -22.71 -7.05 3.59
N GLU A 117 -24.04 -6.98 3.67
CA GLU A 117 -24.91 -8.12 4.02
C GLU A 117 -24.83 -9.26 2.98
N ASN A 118 -24.49 -8.94 1.73
CA ASN A 118 -24.30 -9.88 0.63
C ASN A 118 -22.91 -9.71 -0.01
N PRO A 119 -21.80 -9.96 0.70
CA PRO A 119 -20.44 -9.61 0.27
C PRO A 119 -20.01 -10.34 -1.02
N GLN A 120 -20.64 -11.46 -1.36
CA GLN A 120 -20.40 -12.20 -2.62
C GLN A 120 -20.87 -11.43 -3.86
N ASN A 121 -21.73 -10.42 -3.71
CA ASN A 121 -22.23 -9.60 -4.81
C ASN A 121 -21.39 -8.32 -5.02
N ILE A 122 -20.43 -8.05 -4.14
CA ILE A 122 -19.55 -6.88 -4.24
C ILE A 122 -18.38 -7.22 -5.17
N ALA A 123 -18.29 -6.52 -6.29
CA ALA A 123 -17.11 -6.59 -7.16
C ALA A 123 -15.95 -5.78 -6.56
N TYR A 124 -14.74 -6.34 -6.58
CA TYR A 124 -13.57 -5.72 -5.95
C TYR A 124 -13.22 -4.34 -6.57
N ASP A 125 -13.52 -4.15 -7.84
CA ASP A 125 -13.31 -2.91 -8.59
C ASP A 125 -14.51 -1.95 -8.51
N ASN A 126 -15.51 -2.30 -7.71
CA ASN A 126 -16.68 -1.46 -7.48
C ASN A 126 -17.10 -1.41 -5.99
N MET A 127 -16.12 -1.45 -5.09
CA MET A 127 -16.37 -1.29 -3.66
C MET A 127 -16.81 0.15 -3.35
N VAL A 128 -17.84 0.29 -2.51
CA VAL A 128 -18.30 1.56 -1.93
C VAL A 128 -18.31 1.40 -0.41
N PHE A 129 -17.68 2.33 0.29
CA PHE A 129 -17.53 2.28 1.74
C PHE A 129 -18.56 3.16 2.45
N ASP A 130 -19.33 2.58 3.38
CA ASP A 130 -20.21 3.35 4.27
C ASP A 130 -19.39 4.03 5.39
N THR A 131 -18.30 3.41 5.83
CA THR A 131 -17.27 4.04 6.65
C THR A 131 -15.99 4.10 5.81
N PRO A 132 -15.44 5.28 5.54
CA PRO A 132 -14.26 5.42 4.70
C PRO A 132 -13.10 4.53 5.15
N ILE A 133 -12.54 3.76 4.22
CA ILE A 133 -11.24 3.10 4.39
C ILE A 133 -10.29 3.74 3.39
N LEU A 134 -9.35 4.52 3.91
CA LEU A 134 -8.41 5.34 3.17
C LEU A 134 -7.07 4.61 3.15
N THR A 135 -6.73 4.00 2.02
CA THR A 135 -5.58 3.11 1.90
C THR A 135 -4.35 3.79 1.31
N THR A 136 -3.17 3.35 1.71
CA THR A 136 -1.92 3.52 0.96
C THR A 136 -1.49 2.18 0.36
N LEU A 137 -0.48 2.20 -0.51
CA LEU A 137 0.09 0.99 -1.08
C LEU A 137 1.21 0.44 -0.20
N GLY A 138 1.17 -0.88 0.04
CA GLY A 138 2.30 -1.63 0.55
C GLY A 138 3.05 -2.36 -0.58
N ASN A 139 4.12 -3.07 -0.23
CA ASN A 139 4.90 -3.81 -1.21
C ASN A 139 4.14 -5.01 -1.79
N HIS A 140 3.34 -5.70 -0.98
CA HIS A 140 2.52 -6.82 -1.44
C HIS A 140 1.43 -6.40 -2.44
N ASP A 141 0.93 -5.17 -2.37
CA ASP A 141 -0.02 -4.62 -3.33
C ASP A 141 0.59 -4.38 -4.72
N TYR A 142 1.93 -4.27 -4.81
CA TYR A 142 2.68 -4.18 -6.07
C TYR A 142 3.26 -5.51 -6.53
N TYR A 143 3.53 -6.46 -5.63
CA TYR A 143 4.17 -7.71 -5.99
C TYR A 143 3.42 -8.48 -7.06
N ASP A 144 4.16 -8.99 -8.01
CA ASP A 144 3.64 -9.66 -9.19
C ASP A 144 4.23 -11.06 -9.34
N VAL A 145 3.64 -11.87 -10.20
CA VAL A 145 4.09 -13.23 -10.52
C VAL A 145 4.59 -13.33 -11.95
N PRO A 146 5.70 -14.02 -12.20
CA PRO A 146 6.23 -14.19 -13.54
C PRO A 146 5.21 -14.81 -14.51
N LEU A 147 5.17 -14.31 -15.73
CA LEU A 147 4.23 -14.78 -16.76
C LEU A 147 4.31 -16.29 -16.98
N LYS A 148 5.52 -16.85 -16.91
CA LYS A 148 5.77 -18.30 -17.02
C LYS A 148 5.07 -19.09 -15.92
N TYR A 149 5.06 -18.56 -14.69
CA TYR A 149 4.38 -19.15 -13.56
C TYR A 149 2.86 -19.14 -13.78
N ARG A 150 2.30 -18.03 -14.23
CA ARG A 150 0.86 -17.91 -14.57
C ARG A 150 0.42 -18.96 -15.59
N ALA A 151 1.24 -19.21 -16.62
CA ALA A 151 0.95 -20.18 -17.67
C ALA A 151 0.93 -21.64 -17.16
N ILE A 152 1.78 -21.98 -16.18
CA ILE A 152 1.90 -23.33 -15.62
C ILE A 152 0.85 -23.59 -14.55
N THR A 153 0.68 -22.63 -13.63
CA THR A 153 -0.19 -22.83 -12.45
C THR A 153 -1.65 -22.61 -12.76
N GLY A 154 -1.95 -21.85 -13.79
CA GLY A 154 -3.28 -21.50 -14.18
C GLY A 154 -4.19 -22.68 -14.46
N PRO A 155 -3.89 -23.53 -15.42
CA PRO A 155 -4.73 -24.66 -15.78
C PRO A 155 -4.95 -25.66 -14.64
N THR A 156 -4.03 -25.73 -13.68
CA THR A 156 -4.05 -26.68 -12.58
C THR A 156 -4.75 -26.17 -11.31
N LEU A 157 -5.14 -24.91 -11.26
CA LEU A 157 -5.68 -24.27 -10.04
C LEU A 157 -6.91 -25.01 -9.48
N LYS A 158 -7.89 -25.33 -10.34
CA LYS A 158 -9.11 -26.03 -9.91
C LYS A 158 -8.80 -27.41 -9.35
N LEU A 159 -7.84 -28.11 -9.97
CA LEU A 159 -7.43 -29.46 -9.53
C LEU A 159 -6.69 -29.38 -8.19
N ARG A 160 -5.78 -28.43 -8.03
CA ARG A 160 -5.02 -28.22 -6.78
C ARG A 160 -5.94 -27.88 -5.62
N ARG A 161 -6.91 -26.98 -5.81
CA ARG A 161 -7.93 -26.64 -4.80
C ARG A 161 -8.79 -27.85 -4.41
N MET A 162 -9.15 -28.69 -5.37
CA MET A 162 -9.88 -29.95 -5.10
C MET A 162 -9.07 -30.91 -4.24
N PHE A 163 -7.74 -30.96 -4.40
CA PHE A 163 -6.84 -31.79 -3.61
C PHE A 163 -6.26 -31.09 -2.37
N ARG A 164 -6.76 -29.89 -2.02
CA ARG A 164 -6.28 -29.07 -0.88
C ARG A 164 -4.75 -28.80 -0.92
N TYR A 165 -4.18 -28.69 -2.10
CA TYR A 165 -2.76 -28.37 -2.29
C TYR A 165 -2.61 -26.85 -2.33
N HIS A 166 -2.29 -26.25 -1.17
CA HIS A 166 -2.24 -24.79 -1.00
C HIS A 166 -0.82 -24.19 -1.10
N ASP A 167 0.22 -25.02 -1.11
CA ASP A 167 1.62 -24.60 -1.05
C ASP A 167 2.08 -23.71 -2.24
N PHE A 168 1.29 -23.59 -3.28
CA PHE A 168 1.55 -22.75 -4.46
C PHE A 168 0.47 -21.69 -4.71
N GLU A 169 -0.33 -21.35 -3.72
CA GLU A 169 -1.34 -20.28 -3.85
C GLU A 169 -0.72 -18.90 -3.50
N ILE A 170 0.21 -18.45 -4.35
CA ILE A 170 0.80 -17.10 -4.25
C ILE A 170 -0.14 -16.04 -4.84
N GLY A 171 -1.10 -16.44 -5.66
CA GLY A 171 -1.94 -15.61 -6.49
C GLY A 171 -1.69 -15.90 -7.97
N TRP A 172 -2.78 -16.03 -8.75
CA TRP A 172 -2.65 -16.35 -10.15
C TRP A 172 -2.36 -15.15 -11.03
N PHE A 173 -3.16 -14.07 -10.80
CA PHE A 173 -3.05 -12.90 -11.67
C PHE A 173 -1.87 -12.02 -11.27
N GLY A 174 -1.40 -12.11 -10.01
CA GLY A 174 -0.49 -11.12 -9.45
C GLY A 174 -1.20 -9.78 -9.27
N SER A 175 -0.46 -8.76 -8.90
CA SER A 175 -0.99 -7.39 -8.79
C SER A 175 -1.21 -6.73 -10.15
N GLU A 176 -0.65 -7.32 -11.23
CA GLU A 176 -0.58 -6.69 -12.55
C GLU A 176 0.05 -5.28 -12.46
N GLN A 177 1.19 -5.20 -11.76
CA GLN A 177 1.93 -3.96 -11.51
C GLN A 177 1.10 -2.93 -10.71
N GLY A 178 0.32 -3.41 -9.71
CA GLY A 178 -0.56 -2.60 -8.88
C GLY A 178 -1.91 -2.25 -9.52
N ASP A 179 -2.28 -2.87 -10.65
CA ASP A 179 -3.56 -2.62 -11.32
C ASP A 179 -4.76 -3.04 -10.48
N ALA A 180 -4.64 -4.19 -9.79
CA ALA A 180 -5.70 -4.69 -8.93
C ALA A 180 -6.01 -3.69 -7.79
N TYR A 181 -4.98 -3.15 -7.13
CA TYR A 181 -5.16 -2.10 -6.12
C TYR A 181 -5.78 -0.83 -6.71
N ALA A 182 -5.28 -0.37 -7.85
CA ALA A 182 -5.80 0.84 -8.49
C ALA A 182 -7.29 0.70 -8.82
N LYS A 183 -7.73 -0.43 -9.34
CA LYS A 183 -9.14 -0.71 -9.60
C LYS A 183 -9.98 -0.82 -8.33
N ALA A 184 -9.40 -1.36 -7.25
CA ALA A 184 -10.09 -1.52 -5.98
C ALA A 184 -10.35 -0.18 -5.28
N PHE A 185 -9.37 0.73 -5.27
CA PHE A 185 -9.41 1.92 -4.42
C PHE A 185 -9.30 3.26 -5.15
N LEU A 186 -8.54 3.33 -6.25
CA LEU A 186 -8.34 4.62 -6.93
C LEU A 186 -9.51 4.97 -7.85
N ASP A 187 -9.66 6.24 -8.15
CA ASP A 187 -10.48 6.67 -9.27
C ASP A 187 -9.77 6.32 -10.58
N TYR A 188 -10.13 5.14 -11.12
CA TYR A 188 -9.49 4.52 -12.27
C TYR A 188 -9.92 5.19 -13.57
N LEU A 189 -9.38 6.39 -13.84
CA LEU A 189 -9.78 7.23 -14.98
C LEU A 189 -9.44 6.61 -16.35
N ALA A 190 -8.46 5.69 -16.40
CA ALA A 190 -8.12 4.97 -17.64
C ALA A 190 -9.26 4.10 -18.20
N ARG A 191 -10.35 3.88 -17.42
CA ARG A 191 -11.57 3.21 -17.92
C ARG A 191 -12.36 4.03 -18.95
N PHE A 192 -12.13 5.34 -18.99
CA PHE A 192 -12.87 6.23 -19.90
C PHE A 192 -12.16 6.32 -21.26
N ASN A 193 -12.76 5.69 -22.28
CA ASN A 193 -12.27 5.71 -23.66
C ASN A 193 -12.86 6.89 -24.49
N GLN A 194 -13.80 7.66 -23.91
CA GLN A 194 -14.47 8.79 -24.55
C GLN A 194 -14.24 10.02 -23.69
N GLN A 195 -13.83 11.10 -24.31
CA GLN A 195 -13.50 12.35 -23.62
C GLN A 195 -14.72 12.91 -22.88
N GLU A 196 -15.89 12.90 -23.49
CA GLU A 196 -17.12 13.42 -22.90
C GLU A 196 -17.51 12.67 -21.62
N LYS A 197 -17.27 11.36 -21.57
CA LYS A 197 -17.53 10.55 -20.37
C LYS A 197 -16.54 10.86 -19.26
N LEU A 198 -15.27 11.04 -19.60
CA LEU A 198 -14.25 11.48 -18.65
C LEU A 198 -14.62 12.86 -18.08
N GLU A 199 -14.97 13.81 -18.93
CA GLU A 199 -15.32 15.16 -18.53
C GLU A 199 -16.55 15.20 -17.63
N SER A 200 -17.61 14.46 -17.98
CA SER A 200 -18.81 14.32 -17.14
C SER A 200 -18.45 13.73 -15.76
N HIS A 201 -17.61 12.70 -15.70
CA HIS A 201 -17.16 12.11 -14.47
C HIS A 201 -16.34 13.09 -13.60
N LEU A 202 -15.44 13.86 -14.23
CA LEU A 202 -14.67 14.88 -13.54
C LEU A 202 -15.56 15.98 -12.98
N ASP A 203 -16.58 16.41 -13.74
CA ASP A 203 -17.51 17.46 -13.29
C ASP A 203 -18.43 16.97 -12.17
N GLU A 204 -18.75 15.68 -12.12
CA GLU A 204 -19.56 15.06 -11.08
C GLU A 204 -18.79 14.84 -9.77
N HIS A 205 -17.57 14.31 -9.83
CA HIS A 205 -16.86 13.81 -8.64
C HIS A 205 -15.70 14.70 -8.15
N TYR A 206 -15.19 15.63 -8.99
CA TYR A 206 -14.11 16.53 -8.57
C TYR A 206 -14.67 17.92 -8.22
N THR A 207 -15.61 17.94 -7.29
CA THR A 207 -16.32 19.15 -6.83
C THR A 207 -15.77 19.70 -5.52
N GLY A 208 -14.92 18.96 -4.82
CA GLY A 208 -14.18 19.42 -3.65
C GLY A 208 -13.26 20.60 -4.00
N LYS A 209 -12.96 21.42 -3.01
CA LYS A 209 -12.07 22.58 -3.15
C LYS A 209 -11.05 22.61 -2.03
N THR A 210 -9.80 22.85 -2.39
CA THR A 210 -8.67 23.10 -1.50
C THR A 210 -7.92 24.34 -1.99
N ASP A 211 -6.92 24.77 -1.24
CA ASP A 211 -6.06 25.88 -1.65
C ASP A 211 -5.28 25.59 -2.94
N SER A 212 -5.08 24.31 -3.27
CA SER A 212 -4.41 23.87 -4.50
C SER A 212 -5.32 23.76 -5.73
N GLY A 213 -6.65 23.86 -5.56
CA GLY A 213 -7.61 23.82 -6.64
C GLY A 213 -8.84 22.96 -6.39
N ARG A 214 -9.51 22.53 -7.47
CA ARG A 214 -10.56 21.51 -7.40
C ARG A 214 -9.93 20.15 -7.08
N CYS A 215 -10.60 19.35 -6.29
CA CYS A 215 -10.13 18.02 -5.94
C CYS A 215 -11.28 17.01 -5.89
N LEU A 216 -10.93 15.75 -5.74
CA LEU A 216 -11.88 14.66 -5.60
C LEU A 216 -12.70 14.85 -4.32
N ARG A 217 -14.02 14.64 -4.43
CA ARG A 217 -14.96 14.59 -3.30
C ARG A 217 -15.26 13.14 -2.99
N TYR A 218 -14.76 12.69 -1.85
CA TYR A 218 -15.01 11.35 -1.33
C TYR A 218 -16.31 11.37 -0.53
N GLU A 219 -17.33 10.65 -0.98
CA GLU A 219 -18.67 10.64 -0.39
C GLU A 219 -18.99 9.24 0.15
N PRO A 220 -18.94 9.02 1.49
CA PRO A 220 -19.28 7.73 2.10
C PRO A 220 -20.66 7.23 1.66
N GLY A 221 -20.76 5.93 1.32
CA GLY A 221 -21.99 5.32 0.82
C GLY A 221 -22.35 5.65 -0.64
N HIS A 222 -21.62 6.53 -1.32
CA HIS A 222 -21.92 6.97 -2.69
C HIS A 222 -20.72 6.82 -3.62
N PHE A 223 -19.69 7.63 -3.43
CA PHE A 223 -18.47 7.60 -4.23
C PHE A 223 -17.25 7.62 -3.32
N THR A 224 -16.53 6.51 -3.27
CA THR A 224 -15.48 6.27 -2.28
C THR A 224 -14.17 5.86 -2.96
N ARG A 225 -13.71 6.71 -3.87
CA ARG A 225 -12.45 6.52 -4.59
C ARG A 225 -11.39 7.49 -4.10
N LEU A 226 -10.13 7.07 -4.20
CA LEU A 226 -8.97 7.88 -3.88
C LEU A 226 -8.43 8.53 -5.17
N PRO A 227 -7.93 9.77 -5.11
CA PRO A 227 -7.53 10.49 -6.32
C PRO A 227 -6.24 9.93 -6.93
N ASN A 228 -5.36 9.37 -6.11
CA ASN A 228 -4.03 8.88 -6.52
C ASN A 228 -3.50 7.84 -5.51
N ARG A 229 -2.36 7.22 -5.81
CA ARG A 229 -1.61 6.35 -4.91
C ARG A 229 -1.03 7.06 -3.68
N TYR A 230 -0.91 8.37 -3.74
CA TYR A 230 -0.58 9.27 -2.63
C TYR A 230 -1.52 10.47 -2.69
N TYR A 231 -1.94 10.96 -1.54
CA TYR A 231 -2.92 12.04 -1.48
C TYR A 231 -2.91 12.74 -0.12
N THR A 232 -3.52 13.90 -0.09
CA THR A 232 -3.73 14.67 1.13
C THR A 232 -5.22 14.96 1.32
N PHE A 233 -5.62 15.09 2.58
CA PHE A 233 -6.93 15.60 2.95
C PHE A 233 -6.86 16.30 4.30
N ARG A 234 -7.81 17.20 4.53
CA ARG A 234 -7.98 17.87 5.82
C ARG A 234 -9.27 17.39 6.46
N TYR A 235 -9.22 17.11 7.76
CA TYR A 235 -10.39 16.73 8.53
C TYR A 235 -10.26 17.20 9.97
N GLY A 236 -11.31 17.84 10.54
CA GLY A 236 -11.29 18.36 11.92
C GLY A 236 -10.12 19.30 12.21
N GLY A 237 -9.67 20.08 11.22
CA GLY A 237 -8.53 20.98 11.35
C GLY A 237 -7.14 20.35 11.24
N ILE A 238 -7.05 19.03 11.05
CA ILE A 238 -5.80 18.26 10.91
C ILE A 238 -5.55 17.95 9.45
N ASP A 239 -4.32 18.15 8.98
CA ASP A 239 -3.87 17.76 7.65
C ASP A 239 -3.29 16.35 7.67
N PHE A 240 -3.81 15.47 6.81
CA PHE A 240 -3.37 14.09 6.63
C PHE A 240 -2.63 13.92 5.32
N PHE A 241 -1.47 13.25 5.38
CA PHE A 241 -0.63 12.94 4.21
C PHE A 241 -0.51 11.43 4.07
N ALA A 242 -1.19 10.88 3.09
CA ALA A 242 -1.10 9.47 2.73
C ALA A 242 0.01 9.30 1.68
N LEU A 243 1.14 8.73 2.08
CA LEU A 243 2.33 8.59 1.27
C LEU A 243 2.45 7.19 0.69
N ASP A 244 2.81 7.08 -0.58
CA ASP A 244 3.27 5.82 -1.19
C ASP A 244 4.79 5.72 -1.03
N SER A 245 5.24 5.29 0.14
CA SER A 245 6.65 5.05 0.42
C SER A 245 7.20 3.86 -0.37
N ASN A 246 6.34 2.91 -0.73
CA ASN A 246 6.76 1.66 -1.35
C ASN A 246 7.19 1.80 -2.82
N THR A 247 6.62 2.76 -3.57
CA THR A 247 7.04 2.95 -4.97
C THR A 247 8.51 3.34 -5.10
N ILE A 248 9.08 4.04 -4.11
CA ILE A 248 10.44 4.61 -4.17
C ILE A 248 11.37 3.91 -3.14
N ASN A 249 10.87 2.87 -2.49
CA ASN A 249 11.58 2.21 -1.39
C ASN A 249 12.84 1.45 -1.84
N ASP A 250 12.81 0.86 -3.02
CA ASP A 250 13.98 0.17 -3.56
C ASP A 250 14.78 1.08 -4.51
N PRO A 251 16.09 1.18 -4.34
CA PRO A 251 16.93 1.79 -5.33
C PRO A 251 16.81 1.04 -6.66
N SER A 252 16.95 1.76 -7.77
CA SER A 252 16.94 1.13 -9.11
C SER A 252 17.91 -0.04 -9.13
N PRO A 253 17.49 -1.25 -9.55
CA PRO A 253 18.37 -2.42 -9.54
C PRO A 253 19.62 -2.15 -10.34
N ILE A 254 20.77 -2.58 -9.82
CA ILE A 254 22.06 -2.41 -10.49
C ILE A 254 22.00 -3.16 -11.83
N PRO A 255 22.24 -2.48 -12.95
CA PRO A 255 22.11 -3.09 -14.28
C PRO A 255 23.01 -4.32 -14.42
N ALA A 256 22.54 -5.34 -15.14
CA ALA A 256 23.33 -6.53 -15.48
C ALA A 256 24.34 -6.21 -16.58
N THR A 257 25.33 -5.38 -16.25
CA THR A 257 26.44 -4.95 -17.13
C THR A 257 27.75 -5.18 -16.38
N PRO A 258 28.90 -5.23 -17.08
CA PRO A 258 30.20 -5.34 -16.44
C PRO A 258 30.45 -4.27 -15.35
N GLN A 259 30.00 -3.03 -15.59
CA GLN A 259 30.08 -1.94 -14.61
C GLN A 259 29.13 -2.17 -13.43
N GLY A 260 27.92 -2.67 -13.69
CA GLY A 260 26.96 -3.06 -12.66
C GLY A 260 27.50 -4.19 -11.78
N ASP A 261 28.19 -5.17 -12.34
CA ASP A 261 28.82 -6.27 -11.59
C ASP A 261 29.94 -5.77 -10.68
N ILE A 262 30.75 -4.82 -11.16
CA ILE A 262 31.81 -4.18 -10.35
C ILE A 262 31.15 -3.42 -9.18
N ARG A 263 30.11 -2.64 -9.43
CA ARG A 263 29.40 -1.89 -8.39
C ARG A 263 28.78 -2.84 -7.37
N ARG A 264 28.13 -3.91 -7.79
CA ARG A 264 27.52 -4.91 -6.90
C ARG A 264 28.54 -5.55 -5.99
N LYS A 265 29.70 -5.95 -6.52
CA LYS A 265 30.80 -6.51 -5.72
C LYS A 265 31.35 -5.53 -4.70
N ALA A 266 31.48 -4.24 -5.08
CA ALA A 266 31.96 -3.21 -4.16
C ALA A 266 30.95 -2.96 -3.01
N LEU A 267 29.63 -2.98 -3.29
CA LEU A 267 28.61 -2.84 -2.27
C LEU A 267 28.58 -4.04 -1.32
N ILE A 268 28.66 -5.26 -1.84
CA ILE A 268 28.76 -6.49 -1.02
C ILE A 268 30.00 -6.42 -0.11
N GLN A 269 31.16 -6.05 -0.66
CA GLN A 269 32.36 -5.90 0.14
C GLN A 269 32.20 -4.85 1.24
N ARG A 270 31.57 -3.70 0.93
CA ARG A 270 31.34 -2.65 1.92
C ARG A 270 30.37 -3.10 3.02
N ARG A 271 29.35 -3.86 2.67
CA ARG A 271 28.45 -4.48 3.63
C ARG A 271 29.18 -5.44 4.57
N ASP A 272 30.01 -6.33 4.02
CA ASP A 272 30.81 -7.27 4.82
C ASP A 272 31.78 -6.54 5.79
N GLU A 273 32.36 -5.41 5.34
CA GLU A 273 33.18 -4.55 6.20
C GLU A 273 32.38 -3.95 7.36
N ILE A 274 31.14 -3.47 7.07
CA ILE A 274 30.24 -2.90 8.10
C ILE A 274 29.81 -3.99 9.10
N ASP A 275 29.49 -5.19 8.64
CA ASP A 275 29.12 -6.31 9.51
C ASP A 275 30.26 -6.64 10.52
N ILE A 276 31.52 -6.55 10.08
CA ILE A 276 32.68 -6.72 10.95
C ILE A 276 32.82 -5.55 11.94
N GLU A 277 32.63 -4.31 11.48
CA GLU A 277 32.66 -3.12 12.34
C GLU A 277 31.58 -3.18 13.42
N GLU A 278 30.34 -3.55 13.05
CA GLU A 278 29.23 -3.74 13.98
C GLU A 278 29.55 -4.77 15.05
N GLN A 279 30.09 -5.92 14.64
CA GLN A 279 30.41 -6.99 15.58
C GLN A 279 31.49 -6.56 16.60
N GLN A 280 32.50 -5.81 16.15
CA GLN A 280 33.53 -5.28 17.04
C GLN A 280 32.96 -4.28 18.06
N ILE A 281 32.03 -3.43 17.62
CA ILE A 281 31.38 -2.44 18.50
C ILE A 281 30.47 -3.15 19.52
N LEU A 282 29.73 -4.17 19.11
CA LEU A 282 28.90 -4.97 20.00
C LEU A 282 29.73 -5.70 21.05
N GLU A 283 30.87 -6.27 20.65
CA GLU A 283 31.83 -6.91 21.60
C GLU A 283 32.43 -5.89 22.59
N GLU A 284 32.60 -4.64 22.20
CA GLU A 284 33.06 -3.58 23.09
C GLU A 284 31.94 -3.12 24.03
N TYR A 285 30.73 -3.01 23.52
CA TYR A 285 29.52 -2.66 24.27
C TYR A 285 29.24 -3.68 25.38
N ASP A 286 29.34 -4.97 25.09
CA ASP A 286 29.10 -6.04 26.04
C ASP A 286 30.09 -6.06 27.23
N LYS A 287 31.23 -5.36 27.10
CA LYS A 287 32.24 -5.23 28.18
C LYS A 287 32.00 -4.04 29.12
N LEU A 288 31.05 -3.19 28.82
CA LEU A 288 30.76 -1.99 29.60
C LEU A 288 29.96 -2.30 30.85
N ASN A 289 30.29 -1.60 31.94
CA ASN A 289 29.51 -1.62 33.18
C ASN A 289 28.66 -0.34 33.25
N LEU A 290 27.40 -0.43 32.91
CA LEU A 290 26.49 0.73 32.82
C LEU A 290 26.25 1.44 34.17
N ASP A 291 26.61 0.84 35.30
CA ASP A 291 26.57 1.48 36.61
C ASP A 291 27.75 2.47 36.80
N ASN A 292 28.72 2.44 35.91
CA ASN A 292 29.85 3.37 35.91
C ASN A 292 29.52 4.55 34.95
N PRO A 293 29.52 5.80 35.43
CA PRO A 293 29.19 6.96 34.60
C PRO A 293 30.05 7.13 33.33
N LYS A 294 31.32 6.71 33.37
CA LYS A 294 32.22 6.78 32.20
C LYS A 294 31.85 5.71 31.15
N ASP A 295 31.43 4.54 31.59
CA ASP A 295 31.02 3.48 30.68
C ASP A 295 29.62 3.79 30.09
N ALA A 296 28.75 4.48 30.84
CA ALA A 296 27.47 4.95 30.33
C ALA A 296 27.65 6.00 29.20
N GLU A 297 28.56 6.99 29.36
CA GLU A 297 28.88 7.95 28.30
C GLU A 297 29.49 7.26 27.05
N LYS A 298 30.29 6.23 27.27
CA LYS A 298 30.84 5.40 26.18
C LYS A 298 29.76 4.56 25.49
N SER A 299 28.80 4.02 26.23
CA SER A 299 27.63 3.32 25.72
C SER A 299 26.86 4.18 24.73
N ASP A 300 26.50 5.42 25.13
CA ASP A 300 25.78 6.36 24.28
C ASP A 300 26.54 6.64 22.95
N THR A 301 27.88 6.72 23.04
CA THR A 301 28.72 6.92 21.85
C THR A 301 28.71 5.70 20.91
N LEU A 302 28.80 4.49 21.46
CA LEU A 302 28.76 3.26 20.66
C LEU A 302 27.38 3.03 20.01
N GLU A 303 26.30 3.34 20.73
CA GLU A 303 24.94 3.29 20.18
C GLU A 303 24.76 4.27 19.00
N ALA A 304 25.30 5.48 19.11
CA ALA A 304 25.28 6.44 18.01
C ALA A 304 26.03 5.94 16.77
N ILE A 305 27.17 5.27 16.97
CA ILE A 305 27.95 4.69 15.86
C ILE A 305 27.19 3.50 15.25
N LEU A 306 26.61 2.61 16.05
CA LEU A 306 25.79 1.52 15.56
C LEU A 306 24.61 2.01 14.73
N SER A 307 23.94 3.10 15.17
CA SER A 307 22.84 3.71 14.40
C SER A 307 23.33 4.22 13.04
N GLN A 308 24.50 4.88 12.99
CA GLN A 308 25.07 5.36 11.71
C GLN A 308 25.46 4.21 10.78
N LEU A 309 26.04 3.14 11.30
CA LEU A 309 26.39 1.96 10.51
C LEU A 309 25.16 1.28 9.94
N ASN A 310 24.08 1.20 10.73
CA ASN A 310 22.81 0.66 10.27
C ASN A 310 22.18 1.51 9.16
N GLU A 311 22.22 2.86 9.24
CA GLU A 311 21.77 3.74 8.15
C GLU A 311 22.55 3.48 6.85
N ILE A 312 23.90 3.38 6.94
CA ILE A 312 24.73 3.08 5.76
C ILE A 312 24.41 1.69 5.18
N LYS A 313 24.12 0.71 6.04
CA LYS A 313 23.77 -0.65 5.63
C LYS A 313 22.45 -0.70 4.87
N VAL A 314 21.44 0.04 5.35
CA VAL A 314 20.15 0.21 4.65
C VAL A 314 20.33 0.86 3.28
N ASP A 315 21.23 1.84 3.15
CA ASP A 315 21.54 2.49 1.86
C ASP A 315 22.25 1.55 0.87
N ILE A 316 22.88 0.48 1.36
CA ILE A 316 23.58 -0.52 0.54
C ILE A 316 22.62 -1.64 0.07
N GLU A 317 21.65 -2.02 0.89
CA GLU A 317 20.64 -3.05 0.58
C GLU A 317 19.64 -2.58 -0.45
#